data_e808777504d8061fbd77b86a15a7aea0
#
_entry.id   e808777504d8061fbd77b86a15a7aea0
#
_cell.length_a   1.000
_cell.length_b   1.000
_cell.length_c   1.000
_cell.angle_alpha   90.00
_cell.angle_beta   90.00
_cell.angle_gamma   90.00
#
_symmetry.space_group_name_H-M   'P 1'
#
loop_
_entity.id
_entity.type
_entity.pdbx_description
1 polymer ?
#
loop_
_entity_poly.entity_id
_entity_poly.type
_entity_poly.pdbx_seq_one_letter_code
_entity_poly.pdbx_strand_id
1 'polypeptide(L)'
;MIVFAAMSVVVTTLALGLDPLAAALTGYVASFYSFFQHMNIRTPYWLGYLIQRPEAHCVHHQRDLHAYNYGDLPVWDILLGTFRNPREWQGQAGFEDAATRRFGGMLALRDVNEPAYGPGNLGSRRNSVAGRTVAA
;
A
#
# COMPACT_ATOMS: atom_id res chain seq x y z
N MET A 1 -3.65 5.93 -14.58
CA MET A 1 -2.55 4.96 -14.73
C MET A 1 -1.77 5.13 -16.02
N ILE A 2 -2.38 5.16 -17.20
CA ILE A 2 -1.66 5.30 -18.51
C ILE A 2 -0.76 6.54 -18.54
N VAL A 3 -1.24 7.70 -18.06
CA VAL A 3 -0.46 8.94 -18.02
C VAL A 3 0.78 8.81 -17.14
N PHE A 4 0.66 8.19 -15.96
CA PHE A 4 1.81 7.95 -15.07
C PHE A 4 2.82 6.99 -15.69
N ALA A 5 2.37 5.92 -16.34
CA ALA A 5 3.25 4.98 -17.04
C ALA A 5 3.99 5.68 -18.20
N ALA A 6 3.28 6.46 -19.00
CA ALA A 6 3.89 7.21 -20.10
C ALA A 6 4.91 8.26 -19.58
N MET A 7 4.56 9.01 -18.54
CA MET A 7 5.48 9.96 -17.91
C MET A 7 6.71 9.27 -17.31
N SER A 8 6.53 8.10 -16.69
CA SER A 8 7.64 7.32 -16.15
C SER A 8 8.62 6.91 -17.26
N VAL A 9 8.12 6.41 -18.38
CA VAL A 9 8.97 6.08 -19.55
C VAL A 9 9.71 7.31 -20.05
N VAL A 10 9.03 8.44 -20.23
CA VAL A 10 9.65 9.68 -20.68
C VAL A 10 10.74 10.15 -19.72
N VAL A 11 10.43 10.20 -18.41
CA VAL A 11 11.39 10.66 -17.40
C VAL A 11 12.60 9.73 -17.33
N THR A 12 12.39 8.42 -17.28
CA THR A 12 13.51 7.46 -17.20
C THR A 12 14.37 7.49 -18.45
N THR A 13 13.78 7.66 -19.63
CA THR A 13 14.52 7.78 -20.89
C THR A 13 15.34 9.08 -20.93
N LEU A 14 14.71 10.23 -20.63
CA LEU A 14 15.36 11.53 -20.75
C LEU A 14 16.34 11.84 -19.61
N ALA A 15 15.99 11.44 -18.38
CA ALA A 15 16.80 11.77 -17.21
C ALA A 15 17.90 10.74 -16.93
N LEU A 16 17.65 9.46 -17.18
CA LEU A 16 18.57 8.36 -16.88
C LEU A 16 19.24 7.79 -18.12
N GLY A 17 18.86 8.23 -19.33
CA GLY A 17 19.39 7.72 -20.59
C GLY A 17 19.06 6.26 -20.87
N LEU A 18 17.97 5.71 -20.28
CA LEU A 18 17.55 4.35 -20.50
C LEU A 18 16.97 4.19 -21.89
N ASP A 19 17.18 3.01 -22.47
CA ASP A 19 16.50 2.64 -23.72
C ASP A 19 14.98 2.72 -23.57
N PRO A 20 14.26 3.39 -24.49
CA PRO A 20 12.80 3.56 -24.36
C PRO A 20 12.03 2.25 -24.33
N LEU A 21 12.49 1.21 -25.06
CA LEU A 21 11.85 -0.10 -25.04
C LEU A 21 12.07 -0.80 -23.70
N ALA A 22 13.27 -0.72 -23.13
CA ALA A 22 13.57 -1.26 -21.81
C ALA A 22 12.74 -0.57 -20.73
N ALA A 23 12.61 0.76 -20.77
CA ALA A 23 11.78 1.53 -19.87
C ALA A 23 10.29 1.16 -20.00
N ALA A 24 9.79 0.98 -21.23
CA ALA A 24 8.41 0.57 -21.46
C ALA A 24 8.13 -0.85 -20.96
N LEU A 25 9.02 -1.80 -21.21
CA LEU A 25 8.89 -3.18 -20.74
C LEU A 25 8.91 -3.25 -19.20
N THR A 26 9.81 -2.49 -18.57
CA THR A 26 9.86 -2.38 -17.08
C THR A 26 8.56 -1.83 -16.53
N GLY A 27 8.04 -0.76 -17.14
CA GLY A 27 6.76 -0.18 -16.75
C GLY A 27 5.58 -1.14 -16.92
N TYR A 28 5.60 -1.95 -17.99
CA TYR A 28 4.59 -2.98 -18.21
C TYR A 28 4.63 -4.07 -17.14
N VAL A 29 5.83 -4.57 -16.82
CA VAL A 29 6.01 -5.57 -15.75
C VAL A 29 5.58 -5.00 -14.40
N ALA A 30 5.98 -3.78 -14.05
CA ALA A 30 5.58 -3.12 -12.80
C ALA A 30 4.05 -2.95 -12.73
N SER A 31 3.40 -2.59 -13.85
CA SER A 31 1.94 -2.50 -13.92
C SER A 31 1.28 -3.85 -13.71
N PHE A 32 1.80 -4.91 -14.33
CA PHE A 32 1.30 -6.27 -14.12
C PHE A 32 1.38 -6.67 -12.65
N TYR A 33 2.51 -6.40 -11.97
CA TYR A 33 2.65 -6.66 -10.53
C TYR A 33 1.61 -5.89 -9.72
N SER A 34 1.42 -4.61 -10.01
CA SER A 34 0.41 -3.79 -9.33
C SER A 34 -1.00 -4.35 -9.50
N PHE A 35 -1.37 -4.85 -10.67
CA PHE A 35 -2.66 -5.50 -10.86
C PHE A 35 -2.74 -6.84 -10.15
N PHE A 36 -1.70 -7.68 -10.27
CA PHE A 36 -1.67 -9.01 -9.68
C PHE A 36 -1.91 -8.99 -8.17
N GLN A 37 -1.20 -8.11 -7.45
CA GLN A 37 -1.32 -8.03 -5.99
C GLN A 37 -2.68 -7.50 -5.50
N HIS A 38 -3.48 -6.89 -6.39
CA HIS A 38 -4.85 -6.43 -6.09
C HIS A 38 -5.94 -7.39 -6.59
N MET A 39 -5.57 -8.54 -7.18
CA MET A 39 -6.55 -9.53 -7.62
C MET A 39 -7.17 -10.27 -6.42
N ASN A 40 -8.46 -10.58 -6.52
CA ASN A 40 -9.13 -11.43 -5.55
C ASN A 40 -8.99 -12.91 -5.94
N ILE A 41 -7.77 -13.43 -5.88
CA ILE A 41 -7.44 -14.83 -6.20
C ILE A 41 -6.64 -15.46 -5.06
N ARG A 42 -6.76 -16.77 -4.91
CA ARG A 42 -5.90 -17.53 -4.01
C ARG A 42 -4.65 -17.97 -4.73
N THR A 43 -3.49 -17.76 -4.09
CA THR A 43 -2.20 -18.09 -4.69
C THR A 43 -1.40 -19.06 -3.82
N PRO A 44 -0.49 -19.86 -4.41
CA PRO A 44 0.36 -20.77 -3.65
C PRO A 44 1.20 -20.03 -2.60
N TYR A 45 1.27 -20.57 -1.38
CA TYR A 45 1.98 -19.93 -0.26
C TYR A 45 3.45 -19.61 -0.55
N TRP A 46 4.15 -20.52 -1.23
CA TRP A 46 5.57 -20.36 -1.57
C TRP A 46 5.82 -19.16 -2.50
N LEU A 47 4.85 -18.80 -3.32
CA LEU A 47 4.95 -17.67 -4.25
C LEU A 47 5.21 -16.34 -3.53
N GLY A 48 4.72 -16.22 -2.29
CA GLY A 48 4.90 -15.02 -1.47
C GLY A 48 6.35 -14.73 -1.06
N TYR A 49 7.27 -15.66 -1.25
CA TYR A 49 8.70 -15.42 -1.05
C TYR A 49 9.41 -14.89 -2.30
N LEU A 50 8.76 -14.96 -3.46
CA LEU A 50 9.29 -14.48 -4.74
C LEU A 50 8.66 -13.16 -5.16
N ILE A 51 7.32 -13.06 -5.02
CA ILE A 51 6.54 -11.88 -5.39
C ILE A 51 5.49 -11.60 -4.32
N GLN A 52 5.06 -10.36 -4.22
CA GLN A 52 3.99 -10.00 -3.30
C GLN A 52 2.66 -10.59 -3.78
N ARG A 53 2.13 -11.54 -2.99
CA ARG A 53 0.85 -12.20 -3.26
C ARG A 53 -0.32 -11.28 -2.90
N PRO A 54 -1.51 -11.47 -3.52
CA PRO A 54 -2.73 -10.76 -3.12
C PRO A 54 -3.02 -10.86 -1.61
N GLU A 55 -2.88 -12.06 -1.01
CA GLU A 55 -3.14 -12.26 0.42
C GLU A 55 -2.15 -11.50 1.32
N ALA A 56 -0.90 -11.38 0.89
CA ALA A 56 0.13 -10.61 1.59
C ALA A 56 -0.10 -9.10 1.41
N HIS A 57 -0.48 -8.66 0.22
CA HIS A 57 -0.78 -7.27 -0.07
C HIS A 57 -2.04 -6.77 0.65
N CYS A 58 -3.02 -7.64 0.87
CA CYS A 58 -4.17 -7.32 1.72
C CYS A 58 -3.77 -6.94 3.16
N VAL A 59 -2.67 -7.47 3.71
CA VAL A 59 -2.15 -7.05 5.02
C VAL A 59 -1.68 -5.60 4.98
N HIS A 60 -1.04 -5.18 3.87
CA HIS A 60 -0.64 -3.78 3.67
C HIS A 60 -1.84 -2.83 3.64
N HIS A 61 -2.94 -3.27 3.01
CA HIS A 61 -4.18 -2.49 2.93
C HIS A 61 -5.14 -2.70 4.10
N GLN A 62 -4.74 -3.46 5.12
CA GLN A 62 -5.61 -3.72 6.26
C GLN A 62 -5.98 -2.43 6.98
N ARG A 63 -7.26 -2.28 7.29
CA ARG A 63 -7.79 -1.12 8.01
C ARG A 63 -7.06 -0.94 9.34
N ASP A 64 -6.67 0.28 9.66
CA ASP A 64 -5.95 0.67 10.89
C ASP A 64 -4.57 0.03 11.06
N LEU A 65 -4.03 -0.63 10.01
CA LEU A 65 -2.72 -1.24 10.03
C LEU A 65 -1.92 -0.81 8.79
N HIS A 66 -0.94 0.06 8.97
CA HIS A 66 -0.09 0.57 7.87
C HIS A 66 1.38 0.21 8.12
N ALA A 67 1.67 -1.08 8.30
CA ALA A 67 2.95 -1.47 8.88
C ALA A 67 3.72 -2.59 8.17
N TYR A 68 3.24 -3.23 7.12
CA TYR A 68 3.84 -4.42 6.53
C TYR A 68 3.77 -4.43 5.01
N ASN A 69 4.63 -5.24 4.39
CA ASN A 69 4.60 -5.56 2.95
C ASN A 69 4.56 -4.31 2.06
N TYR A 70 5.55 -3.44 2.21
CA TYR A 70 5.64 -2.16 1.49
C TYR A 70 6.13 -2.32 0.06
N GLY A 71 6.95 -3.35 -0.20
CA GLY A 71 7.59 -3.55 -1.50
C GLY A 71 6.81 -4.47 -2.43
N ASP A 72 6.87 -4.23 -3.73
CA ASP A 72 6.36 -5.17 -4.74
C ASP A 72 7.11 -6.51 -4.70
N LEU A 73 8.39 -6.47 -4.33
CA LEU A 73 9.23 -7.64 -4.11
C LEU A 73 9.44 -7.88 -2.61
N PRO A 74 9.08 -9.06 -2.09
CA PRO A 74 9.16 -9.39 -0.67
C PRO A 74 10.57 -9.30 -0.07
N VAL A 75 11.60 -9.34 -0.89
CA VAL A 75 13.00 -9.30 -0.44
C VAL A 75 13.28 -8.09 0.44
N TRP A 76 12.72 -6.93 0.13
CA TRP A 76 12.91 -5.70 0.91
C TRP A 76 12.23 -5.81 2.28
N ASP A 77 11.01 -6.33 2.30
CA ASP A 77 10.26 -6.52 3.55
C ASP A 77 10.89 -7.61 4.43
N ILE A 78 11.47 -8.66 3.83
CA ILE A 78 12.23 -9.69 4.55
C ILE A 78 13.46 -9.08 5.21
N LEU A 79 14.23 -8.27 4.47
CA LEU A 79 15.43 -7.63 4.98
C LEU A 79 15.13 -6.59 6.08
N LEU A 80 14.01 -5.88 5.97
CA LEU A 80 13.59 -4.85 6.92
C LEU A 80 12.73 -5.38 8.07
N GLY A 81 12.39 -6.69 8.08
CA GLY A 81 11.56 -7.30 9.12
C GLY A 81 10.07 -6.97 9.04
N THR A 82 9.63 -6.38 7.94
CA THR A 82 8.22 -6.00 7.70
C THR A 82 7.43 -7.03 6.91
N PHE A 83 8.05 -8.15 6.56
CA PHE A 83 7.42 -9.20 5.77
C PHE A 83 6.35 -9.96 6.54
N ARG A 84 5.16 -10.08 5.94
CA ARG A 84 4.05 -10.92 6.41
C ARG A 84 3.46 -11.68 5.24
N ASN A 85 3.42 -13.00 5.33
CA ASN A 85 2.90 -13.86 4.27
C ASN A 85 1.83 -14.80 4.86
N PRO A 86 0.60 -14.32 5.13
CA PRO A 86 -0.46 -15.18 5.66
C PRO A 86 -0.88 -16.23 4.63
N ARG A 87 -1.29 -17.42 5.08
CA ARG A 87 -1.88 -18.44 4.18
C ARG A 87 -3.23 -17.99 3.64
N GLU A 88 -4.02 -17.37 4.50
CA GLU A 88 -5.31 -16.75 4.19
C GLU A 88 -5.39 -15.42 4.93
N TRP A 89 -6.00 -14.44 4.30
CA TRP A 89 -6.26 -13.17 4.93
C TRP A 89 -7.77 -13.00 5.18
N GLN A 90 -8.14 -12.59 6.40
CA GLN A 90 -9.53 -12.45 6.84
C GLN A 90 -9.84 -11.07 7.43
N GLY A 91 -8.99 -10.09 7.17
CA GLY A 91 -9.16 -8.72 7.65
C GLY A 91 -10.15 -7.90 6.82
N GLN A 92 -10.25 -6.63 7.14
CA GLN A 92 -10.94 -5.63 6.33
C GLN A 92 -9.90 -4.71 5.70
N ALA A 93 -9.96 -4.56 4.38
CA ALA A 93 -9.11 -3.63 3.65
C ALA A 93 -9.78 -2.26 3.53
N GLY A 94 -8.95 -1.21 3.38
CA GLY A 94 -9.40 0.14 3.09
C GLY A 94 -9.67 0.99 4.32
N PHE A 95 -10.43 2.06 4.12
CA PHE A 95 -10.74 3.07 5.13
C PHE A 95 -12.12 2.84 5.74
N GLU A 96 -12.45 3.60 6.79
CA GLU A 96 -13.83 3.66 7.29
C GLU A 96 -14.81 4.09 6.17
N ASP A 97 -16.03 3.58 6.23
CA ASP A 97 -17.08 3.86 5.22
C ASP A 97 -17.38 5.35 5.09
N ALA A 98 -17.22 6.11 6.17
CA ALA A 98 -17.37 7.55 6.18
C ALA A 98 -16.20 8.31 5.52
N ALA A 99 -15.01 7.71 5.40
CA ALA A 99 -13.82 8.37 4.86
C ALA A 99 -14.00 8.75 3.40
N THR A 100 -14.65 7.91 2.60
CA THR A 100 -14.92 8.16 1.17
C THR A 100 -15.73 9.43 0.93
N ARG A 101 -16.56 9.85 1.90
CA ARG A 101 -17.36 11.08 1.81
C ARG A 101 -16.58 12.35 2.18
N ARG A 102 -15.36 12.20 2.70
CA ARG A 102 -14.52 13.32 3.17
C ARG A 102 -13.51 13.78 2.12
N PHE A 103 -13.91 13.78 0.85
CA PHE A 103 -13.05 14.11 -0.29
C PHE A 103 -12.30 15.44 -0.12
N GLY A 104 -12.98 16.49 0.37
CA GLY A 104 -12.36 17.79 0.64
C GLY A 104 -11.26 17.72 1.73
N GLY A 105 -11.41 16.84 2.73
CA GLY A 105 -10.39 16.59 3.74
C GLY A 105 -9.16 15.90 3.14
N MET A 106 -9.37 14.92 2.25
CA MET A 106 -8.29 14.24 1.53
C MET A 106 -7.47 15.21 0.67
N LEU A 107 -8.13 16.09 -0.07
CA LEU A 107 -7.48 17.14 -0.87
C LEU A 107 -6.69 18.12 0.01
N ALA A 108 -7.15 18.37 1.24
CA ALA A 108 -6.47 19.24 2.21
C ALA A 108 -5.40 18.48 3.02
N LEU A 109 -5.02 17.25 2.63
CA LEU A 109 -4.05 16.37 3.30
C LEU A 109 -4.38 16.13 4.78
N ARG A 110 -5.65 16.07 5.14
CA ARG A 110 -6.12 15.75 6.50
C ARG A 110 -6.32 14.25 6.64
N ASP A 111 -6.03 13.71 7.82
CA ASP A 111 -6.37 12.31 8.11
C ASP A 111 -7.90 12.15 8.18
N VAL A 112 -8.43 11.41 7.21
CA VAL A 112 -9.87 11.17 7.08
C VAL A 112 -10.34 9.96 7.89
N ASN A 113 -9.41 9.21 8.49
CA ASN A 113 -9.73 8.08 9.37
C ASN A 113 -9.99 8.54 10.82
N GLU A 114 -9.56 9.74 11.20
CA GLU A 114 -9.92 10.27 12.52
C GLU A 114 -11.45 10.49 12.59
N PRO A 115 -12.10 10.09 13.70
CA PRO A 115 -13.52 10.37 13.92
C PRO A 115 -13.78 11.86 13.74
N ALA A 116 -14.88 12.18 13.06
CA ALA A 116 -15.20 13.48 12.50
C ALA A 116 -14.70 14.63 13.37
N TYR A 117 -13.86 15.44 12.78
CA TYR A 117 -13.39 16.71 13.34
C TYR A 117 -14.60 17.62 13.62
N GLY A 118 -15.15 17.45 14.81
CA GLY A 118 -16.09 18.43 15.38
C GLY A 118 -15.28 19.57 16.01
N PRO A 119 -15.74 20.82 15.97
CA PRO A 119 -15.02 21.97 16.53
C PRO A 119 -14.75 21.93 18.04
N GLY A 120 -14.97 20.79 18.70
CA GLY A 120 -14.81 20.61 20.15
C GLY A 120 -13.68 19.67 20.61
N ASN A 121 -12.89 19.03 19.74
CA ASN A 121 -12.01 17.94 20.17
C ASN A 121 -10.51 18.24 19.99
N LEU A 122 -10.06 19.44 20.31
CA LEU A 122 -8.64 19.80 20.36
C LEU A 122 -7.88 19.23 21.59
N GLY A 123 -8.59 18.57 22.52
CA GLY A 123 -8.05 18.09 23.79
C GLY A 123 -7.60 16.62 23.85
N SER A 124 -8.01 15.78 22.90
CA SER A 124 -7.81 14.31 23.01
C SER A 124 -6.51 13.77 22.40
N ARG A 125 -5.68 14.62 21.77
CA ARG A 125 -4.46 14.16 21.06
C ARG A 125 -3.31 13.63 21.93
N ARG A 126 -3.40 13.72 23.27
CA ARG A 126 -2.26 13.34 24.14
C ARG A 126 -2.24 11.90 24.65
N ASN A 127 -3.32 11.14 24.53
CA ASN A 127 -3.43 9.84 25.21
C ASN A 127 -3.46 8.61 24.29
N SER A 128 -3.46 8.76 22.98
CA SER A 128 -3.60 7.61 22.07
C SER A 128 -2.26 6.94 21.66
N VAL A 129 -1.13 7.60 21.90
CA VAL A 129 0.19 7.06 21.51
C VAL A 129 0.82 6.16 22.58
N ALA A 130 0.34 6.20 23.82
CA ALA A 130 0.98 5.53 24.96
C ALA A 130 0.48 4.10 25.27
N GLY A 131 -0.44 3.52 24.49
CA GLY A 131 -1.18 2.31 24.89
C GLY A 131 -1.08 1.10 23.96
N ARG A 132 -0.27 1.08 22.91
CA ARG A 132 -0.15 -0.10 22.03
C ARG A 132 1.17 -0.84 22.25
N THR A 133 1.21 -1.62 23.32
CA THR A 133 2.22 -2.68 23.47
C THR A 133 1.85 -3.78 22.48
N VAL A 134 2.70 -4.00 21.50
CA VAL A 134 2.57 -5.12 20.55
C VAL A 134 2.91 -6.39 21.32
N ALA A 135 1.93 -7.24 21.58
CA ALA A 135 2.17 -8.59 22.03
C ALA A 135 2.79 -9.40 20.86
N ALA A 136 3.89 -10.06 21.15
CA ALA A 136 4.73 -10.84 20.26
C ALA A 136 3.99 -12.06 19.65
#